data_ecd8379ef4a9802bed58d2d99f74f444
#
_entry.id   ecd8379ef4a9802bed58d2d99f74f444
#
_cell.length_a   1.000
_cell.length_b   1.000
_cell.length_c   1.000
_cell.angle_alpha   90.00
_cell.angle_beta   90.00
_cell.angle_gamma   90.00
#
_symmetry.space_group_name_H-M   'P 1'
#
loop_
_entity.id
_entity.type
_entity.pdbx_description
1 polymer ?
#
loop_
_entity_poly.entity_id
_entity_poly.type
_entity_poly.pdbx_seq_one_letter_code
_entity_poly.pdbx_strand_id
1 'polypeptide(L)'
;LSLGLMPYSIVGYNYSMTETAPSSITAGSLKTDYTYTGEGGITQLYFGLGFRPFSWFSLGANLQYYFGSIEYSSSASFEEVYVPTIMQRTISVTDLSGNFGVQFTIPLKKEMSLTLGGTYQLKSSVNADAEQTIITTDTVAQNFNNSFDFPMSFGTGFVFNYLNKFTIGFDYKNEFWSDVEFFGEKEFLDRNKFILGFEYLPNPNGRAYFERVYYRFGANLSKSYYTVNGEQLRSLVLSTGWGFPLKKGLNPTIMNFTFEYGLNGKVEGD
;
A
#
# COMPACT_ATOMS: atom_id res chain seq x y z
N LEU A 1 9.37 2.28 22.59
CA LEU A 1 10.44 2.19 21.61
C LEU A 1 10.14 1.03 20.67
N SER A 2 10.23 1.25 19.35
CA SER A 2 10.06 0.22 18.33
C SER A 2 11.14 0.34 17.26
N LEU A 3 11.53 -0.78 16.69
CA LEU A 3 12.43 -0.88 15.54
C LEU A 3 11.91 -1.99 14.64
N GLY A 4 11.87 -1.77 13.35
CA GLY A 4 11.43 -2.80 12.41
C GLY A 4 11.91 -2.56 11.00
N LEU A 5 11.95 -3.66 10.25
CA LEU A 5 12.24 -3.70 8.84
C LEU A 5 11.04 -4.32 8.12
N MET A 6 10.53 -3.65 7.11
CA MET A 6 9.36 -4.13 6.37
C MET A 6 9.42 -3.73 4.89
N PRO A 7 8.85 -4.51 3.99
CA PRO A 7 8.68 -4.07 2.62
C PRO A 7 7.70 -2.89 2.56
N TYR A 8 8.07 -1.82 1.85
CA TYR A 8 7.21 -0.67 1.57
C TYR A 8 6.48 -0.84 0.24
N SER A 9 7.20 -1.28 -0.78
CA SER A 9 6.68 -1.58 -2.11
C SER A 9 7.36 -2.82 -2.67
N ILE A 10 6.61 -3.63 -3.39
CA ILE A 10 7.12 -4.82 -4.08
C ILE A 10 6.58 -4.76 -5.50
N VAL A 11 7.48 -4.94 -6.47
CA VAL A 11 7.15 -5.06 -7.88
C VAL A 11 7.59 -6.45 -8.35
N GLY A 12 6.67 -7.19 -8.96
CA GLY A 12 6.94 -8.52 -9.48
C GLY A 12 5.90 -8.91 -10.52
N TYR A 13 6.18 -8.64 -11.80
CA TYR A 13 5.32 -9.05 -12.91
C TYR A 13 6.14 -9.40 -14.14
N ASN A 14 5.60 -10.29 -14.94
CA ASN A 14 6.11 -10.64 -16.27
C ASN A 14 4.92 -11.03 -17.14
N TYR A 15 4.66 -10.26 -18.18
CA TYR A 15 3.62 -10.59 -19.14
C TYR A 15 4.04 -10.20 -20.55
N SER A 16 3.48 -10.91 -21.53
CA SER A 16 3.72 -10.66 -22.95
C SER A 16 2.39 -10.47 -23.67
N MET A 17 2.40 -9.61 -24.68
CA MET A 17 1.27 -9.38 -25.56
C MET A 17 1.75 -9.29 -27.01
N THR A 18 0.93 -9.77 -27.92
CA THR A 18 1.20 -9.69 -29.35
C THR A 18 0.23 -8.71 -29.99
N GLU A 19 0.73 -7.73 -30.70
CA GLU A 19 -0.05 -6.80 -31.51
C GLU A 19 0.18 -7.08 -33.00
N THR A 20 -0.90 -6.98 -33.77
CA THR A 20 -0.84 -7.09 -35.23
C THR A 20 -1.34 -5.79 -35.85
N ALA A 21 -0.46 -5.05 -36.48
CA ALA A 21 -0.77 -3.79 -37.15
C ALA A 21 -0.62 -3.92 -38.68
N PRO A 22 -1.42 -3.19 -39.49
CA PRO A 22 -1.19 -3.09 -40.92
C PRO A 22 0.18 -2.51 -41.19
N SER A 23 1.01 -3.19 -41.99
CA SER A 23 2.32 -2.68 -42.37
C SER A 23 2.20 -1.79 -43.61
N SER A 24 2.80 -0.58 -43.54
CA SER A 24 2.92 0.32 -44.67
C SER A 24 4.14 -0.05 -45.58
N ILE A 25 5.01 -0.95 -45.11
CA ILE A 25 6.28 -1.30 -45.75
C ILE A 25 6.17 -2.66 -46.48
N THR A 26 5.41 -3.59 -45.90
CA THR A 26 5.14 -4.89 -46.50
C THR A 26 3.64 -5.02 -46.80
N ALA A 27 3.26 -5.64 -47.93
CA ALA A 27 1.84 -5.83 -48.27
C ALA A 27 1.17 -6.89 -47.35
N GLY A 28 1.26 -6.70 -46.03
CA GLY A 28 0.76 -7.61 -45.01
C GLY A 28 0.56 -6.94 -43.66
N SER A 29 0.40 -7.73 -42.62
CA SER A 29 0.36 -7.30 -41.22
C SER A 29 1.70 -7.53 -40.53
N LEU A 30 2.22 -6.55 -39.85
CA LEU A 30 3.40 -6.67 -39.01
C LEU A 30 2.97 -7.17 -37.62
N LYS A 31 3.54 -8.28 -37.19
CA LYS A 31 3.33 -8.82 -35.85
C LYS A 31 4.45 -8.38 -34.93
N THR A 32 4.09 -7.80 -33.81
CA THR A 32 5.02 -7.31 -32.80
C THR A 32 4.72 -7.98 -31.48
N ASP A 33 5.71 -8.62 -30.90
CA ASP A 33 5.64 -9.23 -29.57
C ASP A 33 6.26 -8.26 -28.55
N TYR A 34 5.44 -7.81 -27.61
CA TYR A 34 5.86 -6.98 -26.48
C TYR A 34 6.00 -7.84 -25.24
N THR A 35 7.09 -7.70 -24.52
CA THR A 35 7.26 -8.30 -23.19
C THR A 35 7.57 -7.23 -22.19
N TYR A 36 6.85 -7.26 -21.07
CA TYR A 36 6.97 -6.31 -19.96
C TYR A 36 7.34 -7.07 -18.70
N THR A 37 8.42 -6.66 -18.06
CA THR A 37 8.86 -7.19 -16.77
C THR A 37 9.05 -6.06 -15.79
N GLY A 38 8.70 -6.30 -14.53
CA GLY A 38 9.01 -5.42 -13.44
C GLY A 38 9.44 -6.25 -12.24
N GLU A 39 10.55 -5.89 -11.62
CA GLU A 39 11.07 -6.58 -10.46
C GLU A 39 11.71 -5.62 -9.45
N GLY A 40 11.88 -6.11 -8.22
CA GLY A 40 12.48 -5.35 -7.14
C GLY A 40 11.48 -4.80 -6.14
N GLY A 41 11.87 -3.76 -5.42
CA GLY A 41 11.03 -3.12 -4.42
C GLY A 41 11.79 -2.19 -3.48
N ILE A 42 11.04 -1.48 -2.67
CA ILE A 42 11.54 -0.55 -1.67
C ILE A 42 11.30 -1.16 -0.29
N THR A 43 12.32 -1.16 0.52
CA THR A 43 12.30 -1.62 1.91
C THR A 43 12.33 -0.40 2.83
N GLN A 44 11.60 -0.47 3.92
CA GLN A 44 11.55 0.55 4.97
C GLN A 44 12.16 -0.01 6.25
N LEU A 45 13.21 0.66 6.74
CA LEU A 45 13.70 0.53 8.12
C LEU A 45 13.09 1.67 8.94
N TYR A 46 12.46 1.38 10.07
CA TYR A 46 11.93 2.42 10.92
C TYR A 46 12.38 2.30 12.36
N PHE A 47 12.52 3.47 13.00
CA PHE A 47 12.76 3.63 14.43
C PHE A 47 11.65 4.50 15.00
N GLY A 48 10.93 3.96 15.99
CA GLY A 48 9.77 4.63 16.58
C GLY A 48 9.91 4.90 18.06
N LEU A 49 9.46 6.10 18.46
CA LEU A 49 9.35 6.54 19.83
C LEU A 49 7.89 6.83 20.16
N GLY A 50 7.41 6.28 21.26
CA GLY A 50 6.10 6.60 21.82
C GLY A 50 6.26 7.16 23.23
N PHE A 51 5.51 8.21 23.52
CA PHE A 51 5.48 8.85 24.82
C PHE A 51 4.02 9.10 25.26
N ARG A 52 3.72 8.72 26.49
CA ARG A 52 2.38 8.88 27.09
C ARG A 52 2.48 9.74 28.34
N PRO A 53 2.41 11.10 28.20
CA PRO A 53 2.50 12.00 29.33
C PRO A 53 1.32 11.89 30.28
N PHE A 54 0.13 11.58 29.75
CA PHE A 54 -1.10 11.45 30.53
C PHE A 54 -1.82 10.14 30.17
N SER A 55 -2.62 9.62 31.06
CA SER A 55 -3.38 8.39 30.82
C SER A 55 -4.34 8.46 29.62
N TRP A 56 -4.75 9.66 29.26
CA TRP A 56 -5.68 9.94 28.16
C TRP A 56 -5.00 10.43 26.89
N PHE A 57 -3.68 10.72 26.89
CA PHE A 57 -2.96 11.32 25.77
C PHE A 57 -1.64 10.61 25.48
N SER A 58 -1.38 10.29 24.24
CA SER A 58 -0.14 9.70 23.76
C SER A 58 0.34 10.38 22.48
N LEU A 59 1.65 10.49 22.36
CA LEU A 59 2.36 10.99 21.17
C LEU A 59 3.29 9.90 20.63
N GLY A 60 3.47 9.87 19.33
CA GLY A 60 4.43 8.99 18.68
C GLY A 60 5.12 9.69 17.53
N ALA A 61 6.35 9.29 17.28
CA ALA A 61 7.12 9.69 16.11
C ALA A 61 7.90 8.50 15.60
N ASN A 62 7.93 8.34 14.29
CA ASN A 62 8.76 7.35 13.60
C ASN A 62 9.70 8.07 12.64
N LEU A 63 10.97 7.71 12.70
CA LEU A 63 11.94 7.99 11.67
C LEU A 63 11.99 6.78 10.73
N GLN A 64 11.86 7.02 9.43
CA GLN A 64 11.73 5.99 8.40
C GLN A 64 12.83 6.18 7.37
N TYR A 65 13.62 5.14 7.14
CA TYR A 65 14.65 5.10 6.11
C TYR A 65 14.21 4.13 5.03
N TYR A 66 14.06 4.64 3.81
CA TYR A 66 13.66 3.89 2.63
C TYR A 66 14.87 3.59 1.77
N PHE A 67 14.99 2.36 1.30
CA PHE A 67 16.06 1.95 0.40
C PHE A 67 15.62 0.78 -0.49
N GLY A 68 16.20 0.70 -1.68
CA GLY A 68 15.93 -0.37 -2.63
C GLY A 68 15.95 0.10 -4.07
N SER A 69 15.69 -0.81 -4.99
CA SER A 69 15.60 -0.52 -6.42
C SER A 69 14.44 -1.26 -7.07
N ILE A 70 13.87 -0.62 -8.08
CA ILE A 70 12.84 -1.18 -8.94
C ILE A 70 13.36 -1.12 -10.37
N GLU A 71 13.28 -2.24 -11.06
CA GLU A 71 13.67 -2.37 -12.45
C GLU A 71 12.44 -2.66 -13.31
N TYR A 72 12.24 -1.85 -14.34
CA TYR A 72 11.24 -2.05 -15.37
C TYR A 72 11.94 -2.31 -16.69
N SER A 73 11.57 -3.40 -17.36
CA SER A 73 12.06 -3.71 -18.70
C SER A 73 10.89 -3.92 -19.64
N SER A 74 10.96 -3.31 -20.80
CA SER A 74 10.04 -3.56 -21.91
C SER A 74 10.85 -3.90 -23.16
N SER A 75 10.46 -4.96 -23.86
CA SER A 75 11.07 -5.34 -25.12
C SER A 75 10.00 -5.44 -26.21
N ALA A 76 10.34 -4.93 -27.39
CA ALA A 76 9.54 -5.08 -28.60
C ALA A 76 10.34 -5.88 -29.63
N SER A 77 9.80 -7.03 -30.04
CA SER A 77 10.36 -7.93 -31.04
C SER A 77 9.46 -7.97 -32.26
N PHE A 78 10.04 -7.77 -33.43
CA PHE A 78 9.33 -7.75 -34.72
C PHE A 78 9.66 -9.03 -35.50
N GLU A 79 8.66 -9.60 -36.12
CA GLU A 79 8.79 -10.90 -36.84
C GLU A 79 9.85 -10.89 -37.97
N GLU A 80 10.14 -9.71 -38.54
CA GLU A 80 11.09 -9.53 -39.63
C GLU A 80 12.40 -8.84 -39.25
N VAL A 81 12.57 -8.44 -37.97
CA VAL A 81 13.74 -7.71 -37.49
C VAL A 81 14.48 -8.49 -36.41
N TYR A 82 15.74 -8.80 -36.68
CA TYR A 82 16.55 -9.64 -35.78
C TYR A 82 17.00 -8.97 -34.48
N VAL A 83 16.88 -7.67 -34.37
CA VAL A 83 17.32 -6.93 -33.16
C VAL A 83 16.10 -6.37 -32.45
N PRO A 84 15.75 -6.89 -31.27
CA PRO A 84 14.67 -6.33 -30.48
C PRO A 84 15.05 -4.95 -29.95
N THR A 85 14.06 -4.08 -29.78
CA THR A 85 14.23 -2.85 -29.01
C THR A 85 13.95 -3.18 -27.56
N ILE A 86 14.92 -2.91 -26.68
CA ILE A 86 14.78 -3.12 -25.23
C ILE A 86 14.90 -1.74 -24.55
N MET A 87 13.92 -1.41 -23.75
CA MET A 87 13.97 -0.26 -22.85
C MET A 87 14.01 -0.76 -21.41
N GLN A 88 15.08 -0.42 -20.72
CA GLN A 88 15.28 -0.76 -19.32
C GLN A 88 15.32 0.52 -18.50
N ARG A 89 14.58 0.55 -17.40
CA ARG A 89 14.54 1.67 -16.47
C ARG A 89 14.76 1.15 -15.07
N THR A 90 15.81 1.62 -14.42
CA THR A 90 16.14 1.30 -13.04
C THR A 90 15.92 2.55 -12.17
N ILE A 91 15.16 2.42 -11.11
CA ILE A 91 14.89 3.47 -10.14
C ILE A 91 15.47 3.02 -8.80
N SER A 92 16.55 3.66 -8.37
CA SER A 92 17.17 3.42 -7.08
C SER A 92 16.72 4.49 -6.09
N VAL A 93 16.20 4.07 -4.95
CA VAL A 93 15.62 4.93 -3.91
C VAL A 93 16.45 4.85 -2.65
N THR A 94 16.83 6.01 -2.12
CA THR A 94 17.41 6.15 -0.77
C THR A 94 16.88 7.43 -0.16
N ASP A 95 16.07 7.31 0.91
CA ASP A 95 15.41 8.47 1.49
C ASP A 95 15.12 8.33 2.99
N LEU A 96 14.96 9.48 3.66
CA LEU A 96 14.63 9.60 5.07
C LEU A 96 13.35 10.42 5.24
N SER A 97 12.34 9.84 5.87
CA SER A 97 11.06 10.50 6.14
C SER A 97 10.65 10.40 7.60
N GLY A 98 9.69 11.21 8.00
CA GLY A 98 9.13 11.24 9.35
C GLY A 98 7.63 11.02 9.35
N ASN A 99 7.16 10.24 10.32
CA ASN A 99 5.74 10.04 10.59
C ASN A 99 5.46 10.37 12.05
N PHE A 100 4.38 11.10 12.30
CA PHE A 100 3.95 11.56 13.64
C PHE A 100 2.56 11.03 13.92
N GLY A 101 2.30 10.73 15.18
CA GLY A 101 1.00 10.25 15.63
C GLY A 101 0.59 10.87 16.96
N VAL A 102 -0.72 11.09 17.09
CA VAL A 102 -1.35 11.51 18.34
C VAL A 102 -2.52 10.60 18.65
N GLN A 103 -2.76 10.35 19.93
CA GLN A 103 -3.85 9.50 20.37
C GLN A 103 -4.48 10.06 21.65
N PHE A 104 -5.81 10.12 21.67
CA PHE A 104 -6.62 10.52 22.82
C PHE A 104 -7.51 9.35 23.23
N THR A 105 -7.38 8.90 24.48
CA THR A 105 -8.21 7.84 25.05
C THR A 105 -9.16 8.43 26.08
N ILE A 106 -10.45 8.37 25.80
CA ILE A 106 -11.51 8.95 26.60
C ILE A 106 -12.27 7.82 27.30
N PRO A 107 -12.11 7.62 28.61
CA PRO A 107 -12.98 6.73 29.36
C PRO A 107 -14.39 7.36 29.45
N LEU A 108 -15.41 6.66 28.97
CA LEU A 108 -16.78 7.17 28.92
C LEU A 108 -17.57 6.81 30.20
N LYS A 109 -17.91 5.58 30.37
CA LYS A 109 -18.58 5.00 31.54
C LYS A 109 -18.08 3.58 31.73
N LYS A 110 -18.48 2.93 32.84
CA LYS A 110 -18.08 1.55 33.18
C LYS A 110 -17.75 0.69 31.96
N GLU A 111 -16.46 0.37 31.80
CA GLU A 111 -15.94 -0.54 30.76
C GLU A 111 -16.20 -0.08 29.31
N MET A 112 -16.40 1.22 29.09
CA MET A 112 -16.50 1.85 27.77
C MET A 112 -15.35 2.81 27.56
N SER A 113 -14.72 2.77 26.39
CA SER A 113 -13.69 3.73 26.02
C SER A 113 -13.82 4.11 24.55
N LEU A 114 -13.50 5.37 24.26
CA LEU A 114 -13.34 5.90 22.92
C LEU A 114 -11.89 6.35 22.76
N THR A 115 -11.21 5.82 21.78
CA THR A 115 -9.87 6.26 21.41
C THR A 115 -9.95 6.96 20.06
N LEU A 116 -9.46 8.20 20.01
CA LEU A 116 -9.31 8.99 18.78
C LEU A 116 -7.84 9.00 18.39
N GLY A 117 -7.53 8.84 17.13
CA GLY A 117 -6.17 8.83 16.59
C GLY A 117 -6.01 9.78 15.42
N GLY A 118 -4.82 10.35 15.28
CA GLY A 118 -4.39 11.11 14.12
C GLY A 118 -2.96 10.78 13.78
N THR A 119 -2.65 10.65 12.48
CA THR A 119 -1.31 10.43 11.95
C THR A 119 -1.01 11.44 10.87
N TYR A 120 0.26 11.82 10.76
CA TYR A 120 0.75 12.73 9.74
C TYR A 120 2.11 12.27 9.25
N GLN A 121 2.27 12.11 7.95
CA GLN A 121 3.52 11.76 7.28
C GLN A 121 4.00 12.95 6.45
N LEU A 122 5.26 13.29 6.62
CA LEU A 122 5.90 14.35 5.85
C LEU A 122 6.02 13.94 4.37
N LYS A 123 5.85 14.91 3.49
CA LYS A 123 6.31 14.78 2.10
C LYS A 123 7.83 14.62 2.13
N SER A 124 8.36 13.75 1.30
CA SER A 124 9.78 13.59 1.13
C SER A 124 10.13 13.60 -0.34
N SER A 125 11.06 14.51 -0.70
CA SER A 125 11.65 14.51 -2.05
C SER A 125 12.77 13.49 -2.04
N VAL A 126 12.45 12.35 -2.64
CA VAL A 126 13.33 11.17 -2.61
C VAL A 126 14.59 11.44 -3.42
N ASN A 127 15.76 11.18 -2.84
CA ASN A 127 16.98 11.03 -3.62
C ASN A 127 16.85 9.73 -4.43
N ALA A 128 16.20 9.83 -5.59
CA ALA A 128 16.06 8.75 -6.53
C ALA A 128 16.97 9.00 -7.72
N ASP A 129 17.85 8.06 -7.97
CA ASP A 129 18.60 7.99 -9.21
C ASP A 129 17.84 7.07 -10.17
N ALA A 130 17.38 7.64 -11.29
CA ALA A 130 16.73 6.87 -12.33
C ALA A 130 17.60 6.85 -13.57
N GLU A 131 17.91 5.67 -14.03
CA GLU A 131 18.63 5.42 -15.27
C GLU A 131 17.68 4.73 -16.26
N GLN A 132 17.59 5.28 -17.46
CA GLN A 132 16.89 4.67 -18.56
C GLN A 132 17.88 4.34 -19.67
N THR A 133 17.91 3.08 -20.08
CA THR A 133 18.74 2.58 -21.16
C THR A 133 17.84 2.06 -22.26
N ILE A 134 18.05 2.57 -23.49
CA ILE A 134 17.38 2.05 -24.69
C ILE A 134 18.45 1.33 -25.51
N ILE A 135 18.23 0.05 -25.76
CA ILE A 135 19.11 -0.83 -26.51
C ILE A 135 18.40 -1.21 -27.81
N THR A 136 19.04 -0.82 -28.92
CA THR A 136 18.68 -1.24 -30.28
C THR A 136 19.95 -1.76 -30.96
N THR A 137 20.25 -1.33 -32.18
CA THR A 137 21.59 -1.51 -32.78
C THR A 137 22.66 -0.69 -32.05
N ASP A 138 22.25 0.43 -31.44
CA ASP A 138 23.08 1.27 -30.58
C ASP A 138 22.44 1.36 -29.18
N THR A 139 23.26 1.62 -28.17
CA THR A 139 22.79 1.79 -26.79
C THR A 139 22.79 3.27 -26.43
N VAL A 140 21.64 3.77 -25.99
CA VAL A 140 21.47 5.14 -25.48
C VAL A 140 21.07 5.07 -24.02
N ALA A 141 21.89 5.63 -23.15
CA ALA A 141 21.59 5.76 -21.73
C ALA A 141 21.26 7.21 -21.39
N GLN A 142 20.24 7.41 -20.56
CA GLN A 142 19.84 8.73 -20.06
C GLN A 142 19.60 8.63 -18.56
N ASN A 143 20.22 9.55 -17.81
CA ASN A 143 20.06 9.64 -16.35
C ASN A 143 19.04 10.73 -16.02
N PHE A 144 18.17 10.44 -15.06
CA PHE A 144 17.20 11.36 -14.50
C PHE A 144 17.46 11.48 -13.00
N ASN A 145 17.80 12.66 -12.51
CA ASN A 145 18.00 12.92 -11.10
C ASN A 145 16.74 13.49 -10.47
N ASN A 146 16.47 13.15 -9.20
CA ASN A 146 15.34 13.67 -8.40
C ASN A 146 13.97 13.46 -9.06
N SER A 147 13.72 12.26 -9.53
CA SER A 147 12.56 11.94 -10.35
C SER A 147 11.35 11.38 -9.60
N PHE A 148 11.39 11.35 -8.27
CA PHE A 148 10.32 10.74 -7.49
C PHE A 148 10.17 11.37 -6.10
N ASP A 149 8.92 11.65 -5.69
CA ASP A 149 8.58 12.12 -4.35
C ASP A 149 7.70 11.08 -3.62
N PHE A 150 7.82 10.99 -2.29
CA PHE A 150 6.80 10.34 -1.47
C PHE A 150 5.73 11.37 -1.06
N PRO A 151 4.44 11.02 -1.15
CA PRO A 151 3.37 11.94 -0.83
C PRO A 151 3.31 12.26 0.66
N MET A 152 2.93 13.49 0.96
CA MET A 152 2.39 13.80 2.27
C MET A 152 1.13 12.97 2.51
N SER A 153 0.90 12.52 3.74
CA SER A 153 -0.35 11.87 4.09
C SER A 153 -0.83 12.22 5.48
N PHE A 154 -2.13 12.21 5.66
CA PHE A 154 -2.74 12.25 6.99
C PHE A 154 -3.75 11.13 7.17
N GLY A 155 -3.87 10.67 8.40
CA GLY A 155 -4.87 9.70 8.79
C GLY A 155 -5.58 10.15 10.06
N THR A 156 -6.84 9.81 10.19
CA THR A 156 -7.63 10.00 11.41
C THR A 156 -8.56 8.83 11.59
N GLY A 157 -8.83 8.49 12.84
CA GLY A 157 -9.72 7.39 13.14
C GLY A 157 -10.16 7.35 14.58
N PHE A 158 -11.04 6.40 14.86
CA PHE A 158 -11.47 6.13 16.21
C PHE A 158 -11.63 4.62 16.45
N VAL A 159 -11.48 4.23 17.71
CA VAL A 159 -11.83 2.91 18.21
C VAL A 159 -12.75 3.07 19.41
N PHE A 160 -13.92 2.48 19.31
CA PHE A 160 -14.88 2.38 20.42
C PHE A 160 -14.87 0.97 20.98
N ASN A 161 -14.65 0.84 22.27
CA ASN A 161 -14.67 -0.44 22.98
C ASN A 161 -15.80 -0.43 24.01
N TYR A 162 -16.58 -1.52 24.06
CA TYR A 162 -17.67 -1.72 25.01
C TYR A 162 -17.54 -3.07 25.70
N LEU A 163 -17.38 -3.04 27.05
CA LEU A 163 -17.31 -4.23 27.94
C LEU A 163 -16.19 -5.23 27.53
N ASN A 164 -15.19 -4.83 26.78
CA ASN A 164 -14.23 -5.74 26.15
C ASN A 164 -14.89 -6.87 25.32
N LYS A 165 -16.16 -6.68 24.93
CA LYS A 165 -16.93 -7.60 24.10
C LYS A 165 -17.07 -7.13 22.68
N PHE A 166 -17.27 -5.82 22.49
CA PHE A 166 -17.45 -5.20 21.19
C PHE A 166 -16.38 -4.16 20.99
N THR A 167 -15.68 -4.26 19.87
CA THR A 167 -14.77 -3.24 19.41
C THR A 167 -15.17 -2.82 18.00
N ILE A 168 -15.34 -1.52 17.79
CA ILE A 168 -15.63 -0.93 16.48
C ILE A 168 -14.53 0.09 16.21
N GLY A 169 -13.90 -0.02 15.05
CA GLY A 169 -12.87 0.90 14.59
C GLY A 169 -13.22 1.45 13.22
N PHE A 170 -12.90 2.71 13.02
CA PHE A 170 -12.99 3.37 11.72
C PHE A 170 -11.75 4.23 11.53
N ASP A 171 -11.14 4.12 10.34
CA ASP A 171 -10.01 4.94 9.94
C ASP A 171 -10.26 5.56 8.55
N TYR A 172 -9.84 6.80 8.42
CA TYR A 172 -9.72 7.51 7.15
C TYR A 172 -8.26 7.90 6.92
N LYS A 173 -7.73 7.63 5.74
CA LYS A 173 -6.40 8.05 5.31
C LYS A 173 -6.49 8.75 3.96
N ASN A 174 -5.80 9.89 3.83
CA ASN A 174 -5.59 10.58 2.57
C ASN A 174 -4.08 10.67 2.28
N GLU A 175 -3.70 10.38 1.05
CA GLU A 175 -2.35 10.51 0.51
C GLU A 175 -2.41 11.47 -0.67
N PHE A 176 -1.63 12.56 -0.61
CA PHE A 176 -1.62 13.64 -1.60
C PHE A 176 -0.67 13.30 -2.75
N TRP A 177 -1.06 12.34 -3.56
CA TRP A 177 -0.31 11.92 -4.74
C TRP A 177 -0.35 12.93 -5.87
N SER A 178 -1.36 13.79 -5.94
CA SER A 178 -1.44 14.90 -6.92
C SER A 178 -0.30 15.90 -6.79
N ASP A 179 0.34 15.97 -5.62
CA ASP A 179 1.49 16.84 -5.36
C ASP A 179 2.85 16.17 -5.62
N VAL A 180 2.83 14.91 -6.06
CA VAL A 180 4.01 14.11 -6.35
C VAL A 180 4.44 14.33 -7.80
N GLU A 181 5.72 14.61 -8.00
CA GLU A 181 6.34 14.59 -9.32
C GLU A 181 6.98 13.22 -9.57
N PHE A 182 6.73 12.68 -10.77
CA PHE A 182 7.31 11.45 -11.25
C PHE A 182 7.90 11.69 -12.63
N PHE A 183 9.22 11.70 -12.75
CA PHE A 183 9.95 12.07 -13.96
C PHE A 183 9.59 13.47 -14.53
N GLY A 184 9.28 14.42 -13.63
CA GLY A 184 8.89 15.79 -14.03
C GLY A 184 7.42 15.96 -14.40
N GLU A 185 6.63 14.90 -14.36
CA GLU A 185 5.20 14.92 -14.67
C GLU A 185 4.36 14.71 -13.40
N LYS A 186 3.18 15.34 -13.36
CA LYS A 186 2.18 15.16 -12.29
C LYS A 186 1.00 14.36 -12.85
N GLU A 187 1.14 13.04 -12.82
CA GLU A 187 0.15 12.14 -13.42
C GLU A 187 -0.75 11.44 -12.39
N PHE A 188 -0.50 11.67 -11.10
CA PHE A 188 -1.20 10.96 -10.04
C PHE A 188 -2.37 11.75 -9.48
N LEU A 189 -3.34 11.03 -8.93
CA LEU A 189 -4.49 11.56 -8.21
C LEU A 189 -4.40 11.19 -6.73
N ASP A 190 -5.02 12.00 -5.87
CA ASP A 190 -5.06 11.73 -4.44
C ASP A 190 -5.73 10.40 -4.13
N ARG A 191 -5.11 9.66 -3.21
CA ARG A 191 -5.61 8.37 -2.75
C ARG A 191 -6.34 8.53 -1.43
N ASN A 192 -7.61 8.12 -1.42
CA ASN A 192 -8.43 8.07 -0.22
C ASN A 192 -8.68 6.61 0.20
N LYS A 193 -8.60 6.35 1.50
CA LYS A 193 -8.83 5.04 2.06
C LYS A 193 -9.74 5.13 3.29
N PHE A 194 -10.81 4.34 3.31
CA PHE A 194 -11.75 4.18 4.42
C PHE A 194 -11.67 2.75 4.91
N ILE A 195 -11.47 2.56 6.21
CA ILE A 195 -11.36 1.25 6.82
C ILE A 195 -12.36 1.16 7.96
N LEU A 196 -13.15 0.10 7.97
CA LEU A 196 -14.09 -0.24 9.04
C LEU A 196 -13.70 -1.59 9.61
N GLY A 197 -13.62 -1.70 10.93
CA GLY A 197 -13.36 -2.94 11.65
C GLY A 197 -14.37 -3.17 12.77
N PHE A 198 -14.77 -4.41 12.94
CA PHE A 198 -15.64 -4.86 14.03
C PHE A 198 -15.10 -6.14 14.62
N GLU A 199 -15.04 -6.21 15.95
CA GLU A 199 -14.70 -7.41 16.70
C GLU A 199 -15.76 -7.67 17.77
N TYR A 200 -16.17 -8.93 17.88
CA TYR A 200 -17.07 -9.42 18.92
C TYR A 200 -16.46 -10.61 19.65
N LEU A 201 -16.34 -10.47 20.96
CA LEU A 201 -15.93 -11.53 21.90
C LEU A 201 -17.04 -11.76 22.92
N PRO A 202 -17.87 -12.80 22.78
CA PRO A 202 -19.06 -13.00 23.63
C PRO A 202 -18.74 -13.02 25.13
N ASN A 203 -17.77 -13.85 25.54
CA ASN A 203 -17.34 -13.93 26.92
C ASN A 203 -15.95 -14.57 27.03
N PRO A 204 -14.88 -13.79 27.34
CA PRO A 204 -13.52 -14.32 27.44
C PRO A 204 -13.35 -15.41 28.50
N ASN A 205 -14.21 -15.41 29.52
CA ASN A 205 -14.22 -16.39 30.64
C ASN A 205 -15.32 -17.43 30.52
N GLY A 206 -16.01 -17.49 29.37
CA GLY A 206 -17.13 -18.39 29.12
C GLY A 206 -16.77 -19.87 29.30
N ARG A 207 -17.76 -20.67 29.68
CA ARG A 207 -17.60 -22.15 29.84
C ARG A 207 -17.57 -22.82 28.46
N ALA A 208 -18.46 -22.41 27.56
CA ALA A 208 -18.49 -22.91 26.19
C ALA A 208 -17.31 -22.36 25.37
N TYR A 209 -16.75 -23.20 24.50
CA TYR A 209 -15.59 -22.81 23.71
C TYR A 209 -15.89 -21.64 22.80
N PHE A 210 -17.03 -21.64 22.11
CA PHE A 210 -17.46 -20.61 21.17
C PHE A 210 -17.74 -19.25 21.82
N GLU A 211 -17.98 -19.17 23.12
CA GLU A 211 -18.09 -17.90 23.85
C GLU A 211 -16.75 -17.16 23.92
N ARG A 212 -15.63 -17.86 23.77
CA ARG A 212 -14.28 -17.34 23.85
C ARG A 212 -13.64 -17.10 22.48
N VAL A 213 -14.34 -17.42 21.40
CA VAL A 213 -13.91 -17.18 20.04
C VAL A 213 -14.11 -15.71 19.70
N TYR A 214 -13.11 -15.11 19.05
CA TYR A 214 -13.18 -13.76 18.48
C TYR A 214 -13.83 -13.83 17.10
N TYR A 215 -14.86 -13.05 16.87
CA TYR A 215 -15.55 -12.92 15.60
C TYR A 215 -15.22 -11.53 15.04
N ARG A 216 -14.63 -11.46 13.82
CA ARG A 216 -14.14 -10.22 13.24
C ARG A 216 -14.71 -10.01 11.85
N PHE A 217 -15.03 -8.76 11.56
CA PHE A 217 -15.46 -8.32 10.24
C PHE A 217 -14.74 -7.03 9.90
N GLY A 218 -14.36 -6.89 8.63
CA GLY A 218 -13.68 -5.70 8.13
C GLY A 218 -14.16 -5.33 6.74
N ALA A 219 -14.07 -4.04 6.45
CA ALA A 219 -14.28 -3.49 5.12
C ALA A 219 -13.22 -2.40 4.86
N ASN A 220 -12.68 -2.41 3.66
CA ASN A 220 -11.73 -1.41 3.20
C ASN A 220 -12.16 -0.92 1.82
N LEU A 221 -12.45 0.37 1.72
CA LEU A 221 -12.75 1.05 0.47
C LEU A 221 -11.62 2.01 0.16
N SER A 222 -10.98 1.89 -0.98
CA SER A 222 -9.90 2.77 -1.40
C SER A 222 -10.02 3.13 -2.88
N LYS A 223 -9.43 4.30 -3.24
CA LYS A 223 -9.17 4.69 -4.62
C LYS A 223 -7.70 4.48 -4.92
N SER A 224 -7.34 4.16 -6.16
CA SER A 224 -5.93 4.13 -6.60
C SER A 224 -5.38 5.56 -6.68
N TYR A 225 -4.07 5.69 -6.72
CA TYR A 225 -3.42 6.97 -7.03
C TYR A 225 -3.17 7.17 -8.54
N TYR A 226 -3.29 6.13 -9.32
CA TYR A 226 -3.13 6.13 -10.78
C TYR A 226 -4.50 5.98 -11.47
N THR A 227 -4.56 6.39 -12.72
CA THR A 227 -5.72 6.26 -13.59
C THR A 227 -5.52 5.18 -14.65
N VAL A 228 -6.61 4.54 -15.04
CA VAL A 228 -6.66 3.64 -16.20
C VAL A 228 -7.75 4.17 -17.12
N ASN A 229 -7.39 4.44 -18.37
CA ASN A 229 -8.29 5.10 -19.35
C ASN A 229 -8.88 6.45 -18.87
N GLY A 230 -8.10 7.19 -18.07
CA GLY A 230 -8.52 8.49 -17.53
C GLY A 230 -9.37 8.40 -16.25
N GLU A 231 -9.64 7.20 -15.74
CA GLU A 231 -10.49 6.99 -14.59
C GLU A 231 -9.74 6.36 -13.40
N GLN A 232 -10.01 6.84 -12.19
CA GLN A 232 -9.41 6.37 -10.96
C GLN A 232 -10.06 5.07 -10.48
N LEU A 233 -9.29 3.99 -10.38
CA LEU A 233 -9.80 2.70 -9.95
C LEU A 233 -10.23 2.72 -8.49
N ARG A 234 -11.31 1.99 -8.18
CA ARG A 234 -11.79 1.75 -6.82
C ARG A 234 -11.53 0.31 -6.43
N SER A 235 -11.20 0.11 -5.16
CA SER A 235 -11.00 -1.20 -4.56
C SER A 235 -11.87 -1.33 -3.32
N LEU A 236 -12.65 -2.41 -3.23
CA LEU A 236 -13.40 -2.80 -2.06
C LEU A 236 -12.90 -4.16 -1.59
N VAL A 237 -12.42 -4.22 -0.35
CA VAL A 237 -12.03 -5.48 0.28
C VAL A 237 -12.92 -5.71 1.48
N LEU A 238 -13.56 -6.87 1.53
CA LEU A 238 -14.34 -7.36 2.67
C LEU A 238 -13.56 -8.48 3.34
N SER A 239 -13.50 -8.47 4.65
CA SER A 239 -12.82 -9.50 5.42
C SER A 239 -13.70 -10.05 6.54
N THR A 240 -13.54 -11.33 6.83
CA THR A 240 -14.09 -11.98 8.01
C THR A 240 -13.02 -12.83 8.67
N GLY A 241 -13.04 -12.91 9.98
CA GLY A 241 -12.00 -13.63 10.72
C GLY A 241 -12.50 -14.24 12.03
N TRP A 242 -11.80 -15.27 12.45
CA TRP A 242 -12.05 -15.96 13.70
C TRP A 242 -10.75 -16.13 14.46
N GLY A 243 -10.79 -15.79 15.76
CA GLY A 243 -9.67 -16.03 16.67
C GLY A 243 -10.02 -17.14 17.67
N PHE A 244 -9.33 -18.25 17.58
CA PHE A 244 -9.54 -19.44 18.40
C PHE A 244 -8.52 -19.49 19.54
N PRO A 245 -8.92 -19.27 20.82
CA PRO A 245 -8.01 -19.40 21.94
C PRO A 245 -7.64 -20.87 22.19
N LEU A 246 -6.34 -21.18 22.12
CA LEU A 246 -5.81 -22.55 22.33
C LEU A 246 -5.74 -22.91 23.81
N LYS A 247 -5.63 -21.92 24.71
CA LYS A 247 -5.59 -22.08 26.14
C LYS A 247 -6.59 -21.16 26.84
N LYS A 248 -7.13 -21.60 27.98
CA LYS A 248 -7.94 -20.75 28.86
C LYS A 248 -7.01 -20.00 29.81
N GLY A 249 -7.20 -18.71 30.00
CA GLY A 249 -6.40 -17.91 30.94
C GLY A 249 -6.31 -16.43 30.52
N LEU A 250 -5.57 -15.63 31.31
CA LEU A 250 -5.41 -14.19 31.13
C LEU A 250 -4.63 -13.81 29.85
N ASN A 251 -3.74 -14.68 29.38
CA ASN A 251 -2.95 -14.49 28.15
C ASN A 251 -3.08 -15.75 27.27
N PRO A 252 -4.22 -15.95 26.59
CA PRO A 252 -4.39 -17.11 25.75
C PRO A 252 -3.53 -17.00 24.48
N THR A 253 -2.96 -18.11 24.03
CA THR A 253 -2.47 -18.22 22.66
C THR A 253 -3.68 -18.28 21.74
N ILE A 254 -3.76 -17.41 20.75
CA ILE A 254 -4.89 -17.31 19.81
C ILE A 254 -4.41 -17.71 18.42
N MET A 255 -5.09 -18.67 17.81
CA MET A 255 -4.92 -19.01 16.41
C MET A 255 -5.96 -18.23 15.58
N ASN A 256 -5.49 -17.45 14.62
CA ASN A 256 -6.35 -16.59 13.80
C ASN A 256 -6.48 -17.15 12.38
N PHE A 257 -7.73 -17.17 11.88
CA PHE A 257 -8.06 -17.43 10.49
C PHE A 257 -8.77 -16.22 9.93
N THR A 258 -8.35 -15.75 8.77
CA THR A 258 -8.96 -14.62 8.09
C THR A 258 -9.23 -15.02 6.64
N PHE A 259 -10.41 -14.65 6.16
CA PHE A 259 -10.80 -14.74 4.77
C PHE A 259 -11.04 -13.31 4.24
N GLU A 260 -10.47 -13.02 3.09
CA GLU A 260 -10.61 -11.73 2.42
C GLU A 260 -11.15 -11.92 1.00
N TYR A 261 -12.10 -11.06 0.62
CA TYR A 261 -12.64 -10.98 -0.72
C TYR A 261 -12.47 -9.56 -1.25
N GLY A 262 -11.70 -9.42 -2.32
CA GLY A 262 -11.38 -8.14 -2.94
C GLY A 262 -12.06 -7.97 -4.29
N LEU A 263 -12.70 -6.83 -4.49
CA LEU A 263 -13.20 -6.35 -5.76
C LEU A 263 -12.35 -5.17 -6.19
N ASN A 264 -11.60 -5.33 -7.26
CA ASN A 264 -10.78 -4.29 -7.86
C ASN A 264 -11.36 -3.94 -9.23
N GLY A 265 -11.47 -2.66 -9.51
CA GLY A 265 -11.80 -2.23 -10.82
C GLY A 265 -13.18 -1.68 -10.98
N LYS A 266 -13.96 -1.70 -11.84
CA LYS A 266 -14.81 -0.96 -12.70
C LYS A 266 -15.06 0.45 -12.24
N VAL A 267 -14.66 1.32 -13.10
CA VAL A 267 -15.23 2.64 -13.26
C VAL A 267 -16.59 2.45 -13.87
N GLU A 268 -17.58 3.20 -13.37
CA GLU A 268 -18.93 3.23 -13.96
C GLU A 268 -18.83 3.66 -15.41
N GLY A 269 -19.22 2.79 -16.35
CA GLY A 269 -19.32 3.16 -17.75
C GLY A 269 -19.17 2.05 -18.80
N ASP A 270 -19.06 0.78 -18.42
CA ASP A 270 -19.10 -0.35 -19.36
C ASP A 270 -20.27 -1.29 -19.10
#